data_050e4c69511c7540884ba3fc29a027fa
#
_entry.id   050e4c69511c7540884ba3fc29a027fa
#
_cell.length_a   1.000
_cell.length_b   1.000
_cell.length_c   1.000
_cell.angle_alpha   90.00
_cell.angle_beta   90.00
_cell.angle_gamma   90.00
#
_symmetry.space_group_name_H-M   'P 1'
#
loop_
_entity.id
_entity.type
_entity.pdbx_description
1 polymer ?
#
loop_
_entity_poly.entity_id
_entity_poly.type
_entity_poly.pdbx_seq_one_letter_code
_entity_poly.pdbx_strand_id
1 'polypeptide(L)'
;MDATYTGSIYEAQLDAVCNCARSLELLNDRGISMQLHLYTSQSEKFLHSQGIPRSVRIHPAVKPMEASRLQCESDFLLLPLAFKTRYPELIRTSSPGKMGEYLAAGRPILVHAPADSFVAKFASDHRCGFVNDKLDVSQIAKDLERLVREPHLRAELSNRAIASSLQFSESLNRDEYFRFIRESRVSQPMTQTSLRCA
;
A
#
# COMPACT_ATOMS: atom_id res chain seq x y z
N MET A 1 14.92 -13.38 -1.98
CA MET A 1 14.05 -12.34 -2.57
C MET A 1 13.74 -11.31 -1.51
N ASP A 2 13.64 -10.05 -1.92
CA ASP A 2 13.51 -8.92 -1.00
C ASP A 2 12.13 -8.29 -1.12
N ALA A 3 11.43 -8.20 0.01
CA ALA A 3 10.19 -7.46 0.17
C ALA A 3 10.49 -6.10 0.81
N THR A 4 9.92 -5.02 0.26
CA THR A 4 10.20 -3.67 0.73
C THR A 4 8.93 -2.93 1.15
N TYR A 5 9.04 -2.22 2.26
CA TYR A 5 8.09 -1.21 2.70
C TYR A 5 8.80 0.13 2.88
N THR A 6 8.23 1.20 2.36
CA THR A 6 8.73 2.56 2.56
C THR A 6 7.66 3.43 3.23
N GLY A 7 8.00 4.08 4.33
CA GLY A 7 7.13 5.02 5.04
C GLY A 7 6.99 4.75 6.53
N SER A 8 6.25 5.60 7.20
CA SER A 8 6.01 5.47 8.64
C SER A 8 5.10 4.29 8.97
N ILE A 9 5.36 3.65 10.12
CA ILE A 9 4.59 2.51 10.63
C ILE A 9 3.91 2.97 11.92
N TYR A 10 2.62 3.20 11.86
CA TYR A 10 1.77 3.56 12.99
C TYR A 10 0.71 2.48 13.25
N GLU A 11 -0.24 2.75 14.15
CA GLU A 11 -1.39 1.87 14.44
C GLU A 11 -2.08 1.38 13.15
N ALA A 12 -2.19 2.26 12.13
CA ALA A 12 -2.85 1.94 10.86
C ALA A 12 -2.13 0.93 9.96
N GLN A 13 -0.91 0.47 10.31
CA GLN A 13 -0.14 -0.51 9.54
C GLN A 13 0.44 -1.63 10.40
N LEU A 14 0.56 -1.41 11.71
CA LEU A 14 1.45 -2.18 12.58
C LEU A 14 1.13 -3.67 12.64
N ASP A 15 -0.11 -4.05 12.88
CA ASP A 15 -0.50 -5.47 12.99
C ASP A 15 -0.34 -6.20 11.65
N ALA A 16 -0.64 -5.54 10.53
CA ALA A 16 -0.43 -6.10 9.20
C ALA A 16 1.07 -6.29 8.89
N VAL A 17 1.93 -5.30 9.23
CA VAL A 17 3.38 -5.44 9.08
C VAL A 17 3.92 -6.58 9.95
N CYS A 18 3.51 -6.65 11.22
CA CYS A 18 3.91 -7.75 12.12
C CYS A 18 3.51 -9.12 11.56
N ASN A 19 2.31 -9.22 11.01
CA ASN A 19 1.79 -10.46 10.47
C ASN A 19 2.57 -10.91 9.23
N CYS A 20 2.85 -9.98 8.31
CA CYS A 20 3.71 -10.24 7.15
C CYS A 20 5.13 -10.65 7.57
N ALA A 21 5.73 -9.96 8.54
CA ALA A 21 7.07 -10.28 9.02
C ALA A 21 7.16 -11.72 9.58
N ARG A 22 6.18 -12.14 10.38
CA ARG A 22 6.10 -13.53 10.89
C ARG A 22 5.87 -14.55 9.79
N SER A 23 5.14 -14.16 8.74
CA SER A 23 4.91 -15.04 7.57
C SER A 23 6.20 -15.30 6.79
N LEU A 24 7.07 -14.30 6.70
CA LEU A 24 8.40 -14.44 6.10
C LEU A 24 9.33 -15.33 6.95
N GLU A 25 9.29 -15.23 8.28
CA GLU A 25 10.01 -16.18 9.15
C GLU A 25 9.58 -17.61 8.88
N LEU A 26 8.26 -17.85 8.82
CA LEU A 26 7.73 -19.19 8.52
C LEU A 26 8.17 -19.71 7.15
N LEU A 27 8.33 -18.85 6.15
CA LEU A 27 8.87 -19.23 4.84
C LEU A 27 10.36 -19.57 4.91
N ASN A 28 11.13 -18.75 5.61
CA ASN A 28 12.55 -19.00 5.81
C ASN A 28 12.81 -20.34 6.52
N ASP A 29 11.99 -20.67 7.52
CA ASP A 29 12.03 -21.98 8.20
C ASP A 29 11.73 -23.16 7.26
N ARG A 30 10.99 -22.92 6.18
CA ARG A 30 10.71 -23.90 5.12
C ARG A 30 11.76 -23.91 4.00
N GLY A 31 12.84 -23.15 4.15
CA GLY A 31 13.94 -23.07 3.17
C GLY A 31 13.68 -22.11 2.00
N ILE A 32 12.66 -21.27 2.09
CA ILE A 32 12.37 -20.22 1.08
C ILE A 32 12.90 -18.90 1.59
N SER A 33 14.10 -18.52 1.15
CA SER A 33 14.77 -17.31 1.63
C SER A 33 14.09 -16.03 1.14
N MET A 34 13.52 -15.28 2.09
CA MET A 34 12.96 -13.94 1.88
C MET A 34 13.38 -13.00 3.00
N GLN A 35 13.66 -11.75 2.63
CA GLN A 35 14.02 -10.70 3.58
C GLN A 35 13.02 -9.54 3.49
N LEU A 36 12.54 -9.06 4.64
CA LEU A 36 11.73 -7.83 4.71
C LEU A 36 12.61 -6.65 5.08
N HIS A 37 12.54 -5.60 4.25
CA HIS A 37 13.19 -4.31 4.46
C HIS A 37 12.16 -3.24 4.78
N LEU A 38 12.27 -2.61 5.95
CA LEU A 38 11.39 -1.52 6.39
C LEU A 38 12.19 -0.21 6.39
N TYR A 39 11.92 0.68 5.46
CA TYR A 39 12.48 2.04 5.43
C TYR A 39 11.50 2.99 6.13
N THR A 40 11.78 3.33 7.39
CA THR A 40 10.82 4.01 8.26
C THR A 40 11.48 5.00 9.23
N SER A 41 10.69 5.96 9.72
CA SER A 41 11.12 6.92 10.73
C SER A 41 11.08 6.37 12.17
N GLN A 42 10.41 5.23 12.38
CA GLN A 42 10.35 4.58 13.68
C GLN A 42 11.67 3.89 14.03
N SER A 43 12.07 3.95 15.30
CA SER A 43 13.29 3.29 15.75
C SER A 43 13.12 1.76 15.77
N GLU A 44 14.21 1.06 15.51
CA GLU A 44 14.29 -0.40 15.61
C GLU A 44 13.80 -0.91 16.97
N LYS A 45 14.25 -0.26 18.07
CA LYS A 45 13.82 -0.59 19.44
C LYS A 45 12.31 -0.52 19.60
N PHE A 46 11.69 0.54 19.06
CA PHE A 46 10.23 0.70 19.11
C PHE A 46 9.55 -0.43 18.33
N LEU A 47 9.94 -0.66 17.09
CA LEU A 47 9.29 -1.67 16.24
C LEU A 47 9.40 -3.09 16.82
N HIS A 48 10.56 -3.45 17.38
CA HIS A 48 10.70 -4.74 18.07
C HIS A 48 9.85 -4.82 19.33
N SER A 49 9.69 -3.72 20.10
CA SER A 49 8.77 -3.70 21.24
C SER A 49 7.30 -3.88 20.84
N GLN A 50 6.95 -3.58 19.59
CA GLN A 50 5.62 -3.81 19.02
C GLN A 50 5.45 -5.20 18.39
N GLY A 51 6.45 -6.07 18.49
CA GLY A 51 6.38 -7.45 18.04
C GLY A 51 6.86 -7.69 16.61
N ILE A 52 7.54 -6.73 15.99
CA ILE A 52 8.24 -6.96 14.72
C ILE A 52 9.48 -7.84 15.00
N PRO A 53 9.63 -8.97 14.30
CA PRO A 53 10.74 -9.90 14.50
C PRO A 53 12.11 -9.28 14.23
N ARG A 54 13.15 -9.80 14.90
CA ARG A 54 14.54 -9.37 14.68
C ARG A 54 15.14 -9.78 13.33
N SER A 55 14.50 -10.70 12.65
CA SER A 55 14.83 -11.11 11.28
C SER A 55 14.57 -10.01 10.24
N VAL A 56 13.70 -9.05 10.54
CA VAL A 56 13.37 -7.91 9.68
C VAL A 56 14.53 -6.90 9.66
N ARG A 57 14.88 -6.39 8.48
CA ARG A 57 15.85 -5.32 8.31
C ARG A 57 15.17 -3.96 8.41
N ILE A 58 15.51 -3.21 9.45
CA ILE A 58 14.97 -1.87 9.69
C ILE A 58 16.01 -0.84 9.27
N HIS A 59 15.60 0.06 8.40
CA HIS A 59 16.43 1.12 7.84
C HIS A 59 15.84 2.49 8.19
N PRO A 60 16.67 3.54 8.29
CA PRO A 60 16.19 4.90 8.41
C PRO A 60 15.29 5.29 7.25
N ALA A 61 14.35 6.23 7.50
CA ALA A 61 13.56 6.81 6.44
C ALA A 61 14.46 7.47 5.39
N VAL A 62 14.09 7.30 4.13
CA VAL A 62 14.82 7.81 2.97
C VAL A 62 14.06 8.94 2.30
N LYS A 63 14.75 9.74 1.48
CA LYS A 63 14.12 10.79 0.67
C LYS A 63 13.24 10.18 -0.44
N PRO A 64 12.25 10.91 -0.97
CA PRO A 64 11.31 10.38 -1.97
C PRO A 64 12.00 9.74 -3.19
N MET A 65 13.02 10.37 -3.76
CA MET A 65 13.75 9.83 -4.92
C MET A 65 14.46 8.50 -4.61
N GLU A 66 15.04 8.39 -3.42
CA GLU A 66 15.67 7.15 -2.94
C GLU A 66 14.61 6.07 -2.69
N ALA A 67 13.46 6.44 -2.09
CA ALA A 67 12.35 5.53 -1.88
C ALA A 67 11.86 4.94 -3.21
N SER A 68 11.68 5.76 -4.24
CA SER A 68 11.28 5.32 -5.58
C SER A 68 12.30 4.35 -6.18
N ARG A 69 13.60 4.61 -6.04
CA ARG A 69 14.65 3.69 -6.49
C ARG A 69 14.57 2.34 -5.80
N LEU A 70 14.47 2.33 -4.46
CA LEU A 70 14.37 1.12 -3.65
C LEU A 70 13.11 0.31 -3.99
N GLN A 71 11.99 0.99 -4.23
CA GLN A 71 10.74 0.37 -4.67
C GLN A 71 10.93 -0.34 -6.03
N CYS A 72 11.58 0.31 -6.99
CA CYS A 72 11.86 -0.27 -8.31
C CYS A 72 12.85 -1.44 -8.26
N GLU A 73 13.78 -1.47 -7.31
CA GLU A 73 14.79 -2.52 -7.16
C GLU A 73 14.29 -3.75 -6.37
N SER A 74 13.15 -3.65 -5.68
CA SER A 74 12.58 -4.70 -4.85
C SER A 74 11.99 -5.85 -5.69
N ASP A 75 11.99 -7.05 -5.14
CA ASP A 75 11.25 -8.18 -5.72
C ASP A 75 9.74 -8.06 -5.48
N PHE A 76 9.35 -7.54 -4.29
CA PHE A 76 7.97 -7.30 -3.86
C PHE A 76 7.86 -5.99 -3.10
N LEU A 77 6.68 -5.40 -3.15
CA LEU A 77 6.30 -4.26 -2.30
C LEU A 77 5.20 -4.66 -1.33
N LEU A 78 5.30 -4.23 -0.08
CA LEU A 78 4.30 -4.49 0.95
C LEU A 78 3.41 -3.27 1.14
N LEU A 79 2.11 -3.42 0.90
CA LEU A 79 1.09 -2.40 1.14
C LEU A 79 0.15 -2.84 2.26
N PRO A 80 0.49 -2.51 3.54
CA PRO A 80 -0.25 -2.98 4.70
C PRO A 80 -1.27 -1.95 5.17
N LEU A 81 -2.44 -2.41 5.59
CA LEU A 81 -3.39 -1.65 6.40
C LEU A 81 -3.87 -2.51 7.58
N ALA A 82 -4.05 -1.87 8.73
CA ALA A 82 -4.38 -2.56 9.98
C ALA A 82 -5.77 -3.22 9.93
N PHE A 83 -5.83 -4.41 10.52
CA PHE A 83 -7.08 -5.15 10.76
C PHE A 83 -7.70 -4.78 12.10
N LYS A 84 -6.85 -4.47 13.09
CA LYS A 84 -7.26 -4.05 14.44
C LYS A 84 -6.88 -2.60 14.65
N THR A 85 -7.88 -1.73 14.70
CA THR A 85 -7.68 -0.28 14.86
C THR A 85 -8.85 0.34 15.60
N ARG A 86 -8.59 1.46 16.26
CA ARG A 86 -9.63 2.32 16.86
C ARG A 86 -10.39 3.13 15.81
N TYR A 87 -9.89 3.17 14.56
CA TYR A 87 -10.43 4.00 13.48
C TYR A 87 -10.73 3.15 12.22
N PRO A 88 -11.70 2.21 12.29
CA PRO A 88 -11.99 1.30 11.17
C PRO A 88 -12.41 2.04 9.90
N GLU A 89 -13.15 3.15 10.02
CA GLU A 89 -13.57 3.95 8.87
C GLU A 89 -12.36 4.56 8.13
N LEU A 90 -11.32 4.97 8.86
CA LEU A 90 -10.08 5.45 8.24
C LEU A 90 -9.43 4.34 7.41
N ILE A 91 -9.38 3.12 7.91
CA ILE A 91 -8.81 1.98 7.17
C ILE A 91 -9.65 1.65 5.93
N ARG A 92 -10.99 1.66 6.07
CA ARG A 92 -11.91 1.35 4.96
C ARG A 92 -11.77 2.33 3.79
N THR A 93 -11.59 3.62 4.07
CA THR A 93 -11.58 4.69 3.07
C THR A 93 -10.17 5.15 2.69
N SER A 94 -9.13 4.67 3.38
CA SER A 94 -7.75 5.13 3.16
C SER A 94 -7.26 4.78 1.75
N SER A 95 -6.78 5.82 1.06
CA SER A 95 -5.98 5.70 -0.17
C SER A 95 -4.56 6.21 0.15
N PRO A 96 -3.65 5.34 0.60
CA PRO A 96 -2.30 5.75 0.95
C PRO A 96 -1.55 6.36 -0.24
N GLY A 97 -0.86 7.50 -0.05
CA GLY A 97 -0.10 8.15 -1.13
C GLY A 97 0.92 7.20 -1.80
N LYS A 98 1.53 6.30 -1.01
CA LYS A 98 2.45 5.28 -1.54
C LYS A 98 1.81 4.28 -2.52
N MET A 99 0.48 4.17 -2.55
CA MET A 99 -0.19 3.25 -3.47
C MET A 99 0.10 3.61 -4.93
N GLY A 100 0.01 4.88 -5.30
CA GLY A 100 0.35 5.35 -6.64
C GLY A 100 1.84 5.12 -6.96
N GLU A 101 2.73 5.39 -6.00
CA GLU A 101 4.17 5.15 -6.14
C GLU A 101 4.48 3.66 -6.37
N TYR A 102 3.87 2.76 -5.60
CA TYR A 102 4.06 1.31 -5.71
C TYR A 102 3.53 0.75 -7.03
N LEU A 103 2.39 1.24 -7.49
CA LEU A 103 1.86 0.89 -8.79
C LEU A 103 2.82 1.32 -9.92
N ALA A 104 3.35 2.55 -9.83
CA ALA A 104 4.30 3.09 -10.80
C ALA A 104 5.66 2.38 -10.78
N ALA A 105 6.10 1.86 -9.62
CA ALA A 105 7.33 1.07 -9.51
C ALA A 105 7.26 -0.26 -10.29
N GLY A 106 6.04 -0.73 -10.63
CA GLY A 106 5.83 -1.90 -11.47
C GLY A 106 6.36 -3.21 -10.87
N ARG A 107 6.35 -3.32 -9.55
CA ARG A 107 6.70 -4.56 -8.85
C ARG A 107 5.44 -5.24 -8.30
N PRO A 108 5.46 -6.56 -8.11
CA PRO A 108 4.35 -7.24 -7.45
C PRO A 108 4.09 -6.62 -6.09
N ILE A 109 2.83 -6.27 -5.81
CA ILE A 109 2.42 -5.67 -4.53
C ILE A 109 1.68 -6.73 -3.72
N LEU A 110 2.19 -7.07 -2.54
CA LEU A 110 1.43 -7.78 -1.53
C LEU A 110 0.57 -6.77 -0.77
N VAL A 111 -0.72 -6.79 -1.01
CA VAL A 111 -1.71 -6.00 -0.29
C VAL A 111 -2.20 -6.82 0.90
N HIS A 112 -1.80 -6.44 2.11
CA HIS A 112 -2.29 -7.08 3.34
C HIS A 112 -3.17 -6.09 4.09
N ALA A 113 -4.48 -6.21 3.87
CA ALA A 113 -5.48 -5.24 4.31
C ALA A 113 -6.86 -5.90 4.45
N PRO A 114 -7.76 -5.35 5.30
CA PRO A 114 -9.15 -5.82 5.36
C PRO A 114 -9.84 -5.81 4.01
N ALA A 115 -10.66 -6.84 3.72
CA ALA A 115 -11.34 -7.02 2.44
C ALA A 115 -12.25 -5.84 2.05
N ASP A 116 -12.81 -5.13 3.03
CA ASP A 116 -13.67 -3.98 2.82
C ASP A 116 -12.92 -2.66 2.64
N SER A 117 -11.59 -2.66 2.78
CA SER A 117 -10.75 -1.48 2.54
C SER A 117 -10.73 -1.08 1.06
N PHE A 118 -10.60 0.22 0.79
CA PHE A 118 -10.42 0.74 -0.57
C PHE A 118 -9.23 0.07 -1.27
N VAL A 119 -8.10 -0.07 -0.57
CA VAL A 119 -6.86 -0.63 -1.14
C VAL A 119 -7.05 -2.09 -1.58
N ALA A 120 -7.69 -2.93 -0.75
CA ALA A 120 -7.94 -4.32 -1.09
C ALA A 120 -8.91 -4.45 -2.27
N LYS A 121 -9.99 -3.68 -2.28
CA LYS A 121 -10.96 -3.64 -3.39
C LYS A 121 -10.30 -3.19 -4.68
N PHE A 122 -9.59 -2.06 -4.66
CA PHE A 122 -8.89 -1.54 -5.83
C PHE A 122 -7.90 -2.57 -6.39
N ALA A 123 -7.06 -3.16 -5.54
CA ALA A 123 -6.09 -4.16 -5.98
C ALA A 123 -6.74 -5.40 -6.59
N SER A 124 -7.88 -5.84 -6.04
CA SER A 124 -8.66 -6.97 -6.57
C SER A 124 -9.34 -6.64 -7.90
N ASP A 125 -10.03 -5.50 -7.99
CA ASP A 125 -10.79 -5.08 -9.17
C ASP A 125 -9.87 -4.87 -10.38
N HIS A 126 -8.71 -4.27 -10.15
CA HIS A 126 -7.70 -4.01 -11.18
C HIS A 126 -6.69 -5.16 -11.35
N ARG A 127 -6.73 -6.19 -10.49
CA ARG A 127 -5.77 -7.30 -10.46
C ARG A 127 -4.31 -6.82 -10.41
N CYS A 128 -4.06 -5.71 -9.73
CA CYS A 128 -2.76 -5.03 -9.67
C CYS A 128 -1.98 -5.27 -8.39
N GLY A 129 -2.46 -6.16 -7.53
CA GLY A 129 -1.80 -6.59 -6.30
C GLY A 129 -2.29 -7.97 -5.88
N PHE A 130 -1.47 -8.68 -5.14
CA PHE A 130 -1.85 -9.95 -4.50
C PHE A 130 -2.49 -9.63 -3.14
N VAL A 131 -3.80 -9.82 -3.03
CA VAL A 131 -4.56 -9.43 -1.84
C VAL A 131 -4.63 -10.58 -0.85
N ASN A 132 -4.18 -10.32 0.39
CA ASN A 132 -4.44 -11.15 1.54
C ASN A 132 -5.22 -10.36 2.58
N ASP A 133 -6.44 -10.78 2.86
CA ASP A 133 -7.44 -10.07 3.64
C ASP A 133 -7.68 -10.66 5.04
N LYS A 134 -6.77 -11.52 5.51
CA LYS A 134 -6.89 -12.20 6.81
C LYS A 134 -5.60 -12.12 7.62
N LEU A 135 -5.73 -11.93 8.94
CA LEU A 135 -4.62 -12.03 9.89
C LEU A 135 -4.25 -13.50 10.13
N ASP A 136 -3.80 -14.17 9.08
CA ASP A 136 -3.36 -15.57 9.13
C ASP A 136 -1.95 -15.69 8.56
N VAL A 137 -0.97 -15.84 9.46
CA VAL A 137 0.46 -15.98 9.13
C VAL A 137 0.70 -17.15 8.16
N SER A 138 0.02 -18.28 8.37
CA SER A 138 0.19 -19.46 7.52
C SER A 138 -0.38 -19.25 6.12
N GLN A 139 -1.49 -18.53 6.01
CA GLN A 139 -2.07 -18.21 4.70
C GLN A 139 -1.18 -17.21 3.94
N ILE A 140 -0.71 -16.16 4.61
CA ILE A 140 0.22 -15.21 3.97
C ILE A 140 1.51 -15.91 3.51
N ALA A 141 2.06 -16.83 4.34
CA ALA A 141 3.22 -17.59 3.94
C ALA A 141 2.98 -18.43 2.68
N LYS A 142 1.81 -19.08 2.55
CA LYS A 142 1.42 -19.80 1.32
C LYS A 142 1.29 -18.87 0.12
N ASP A 143 0.70 -17.70 0.31
CA ASP A 143 0.51 -16.69 -0.73
C ASP A 143 1.85 -16.14 -1.22
N LEU A 144 2.77 -15.85 -0.30
CA LEU A 144 4.14 -15.43 -0.62
C LEU A 144 4.93 -16.56 -1.30
N GLU A 145 4.82 -17.81 -0.84
CA GLU A 145 5.43 -18.95 -1.49
C GLU A 145 4.95 -19.07 -2.94
N ARG A 146 3.67 -18.91 -3.18
CA ARG A 146 3.09 -18.88 -4.52
C ARG A 146 3.70 -17.77 -5.37
N LEU A 147 3.79 -16.55 -4.84
CA LEU A 147 4.42 -15.42 -5.54
C LEU A 147 5.90 -15.70 -5.86
N VAL A 148 6.63 -16.39 -4.98
CA VAL A 148 8.03 -16.78 -5.23
C VAL A 148 8.12 -17.81 -6.35
N ARG A 149 7.26 -18.84 -6.34
CA ARG A 149 7.32 -19.97 -7.26
C ARG A 149 6.73 -19.70 -8.65
N GLU A 150 5.86 -18.69 -8.79
CA GLU A 150 5.13 -18.38 -10.03
C GLU A 150 5.64 -17.08 -10.69
N PRO A 151 6.70 -17.13 -11.53
CA PRO A 151 7.22 -15.93 -12.22
C PRO A 151 6.19 -15.26 -13.13
N HIS A 152 5.33 -16.04 -13.76
CA HIS A 152 4.27 -15.51 -14.63
C HIS A 152 3.26 -14.68 -13.85
N LEU A 153 2.87 -15.13 -12.64
CA LEU A 153 1.98 -14.37 -11.76
C LEU A 153 2.62 -13.03 -11.37
N ARG A 154 3.92 -13.03 -11.01
CA ARG A 154 4.63 -11.78 -10.72
C ARG A 154 4.65 -10.82 -11.89
N ALA A 155 4.93 -11.32 -13.10
CA ALA A 155 4.93 -10.52 -14.32
C ALA A 155 3.55 -9.94 -14.62
N GLU A 156 2.48 -10.73 -14.46
CA GLU A 156 1.11 -10.26 -14.64
C GLU A 156 0.78 -9.13 -13.65
N LEU A 157 1.03 -9.34 -12.36
CA LEU A 157 0.79 -8.33 -11.32
C LEU A 157 1.56 -7.03 -11.59
N SER A 158 2.83 -7.13 -11.98
CA SER A 158 3.66 -5.99 -12.35
C SER A 158 3.09 -5.19 -13.52
N ASN A 159 2.70 -5.86 -14.59
CA ASN A 159 2.12 -5.20 -15.76
C ASN A 159 0.79 -4.53 -15.43
N ARG A 160 -0.05 -5.18 -14.62
CA ARG A 160 -1.31 -4.62 -14.13
C ARG A 160 -1.09 -3.43 -13.20
N ALA A 161 -0.07 -3.48 -12.34
CA ALA A 161 0.30 -2.36 -11.48
C ALA A 161 0.66 -1.12 -12.31
N ILE A 162 1.55 -1.27 -13.31
CA ILE A 162 1.93 -0.18 -14.21
C ILE A 162 0.70 0.38 -14.94
N ALA A 163 -0.16 -0.47 -15.49
CA ALA A 163 -1.37 0.00 -16.18
C ALA A 163 -2.30 0.78 -15.23
N SER A 164 -2.44 0.32 -13.98
CA SER A 164 -3.28 0.98 -12.98
C SER A 164 -2.67 2.28 -12.44
N SER A 165 -1.35 2.46 -12.51
CA SER A 165 -0.68 3.67 -12.04
C SER A 165 -1.11 4.93 -12.78
N LEU A 166 -1.56 4.80 -14.02
CA LEU A 166 -2.05 5.91 -14.82
C LEU A 166 -3.23 6.64 -14.18
N GLN A 167 -4.04 5.93 -13.37
CA GLN A 167 -5.15 6.54 -12.62
C GLN A 167 -4.67 7.49 -11.50
N PHE A 168 -3.41 7.40 -11.11
CA PHE A 168 -2.76 8.28 -10.12
C PHE A 168 -1.87 9.34 -10.78
N SER A 169 -1.95 9.51 -12.10
CA SER A 169 -1.20 10.52 -12.83
C SER A 169 -1.62 11.93 -12.40
N GLU A 170 -0.63 12.76 -12.05
CA GLU A 170 -0.87 14.15 -11.65
C GLU A 170 -1.62 14.94 -12.74
N SER A 171 -1.24 14.76 -14.00
CA SER A 171 -1.87 15.46 -15.12
C SER A 171 -3.35 15.11 -15.29
N LEU A 172 -3.69 13.81 -15.25
CA LEU A 172 -5.08 13.36 -15.37
C LEU A 172 -5.93 13.84 -14.18
N ASN A 173 -5.42 13.68 -12.96
CA ASN A 173 -6.13 14.08 -11.75
C ASN A 173 -6.33 15.60 -11.70
N ARG A 174 -5.32 16.38 -12.12
CA ARG A 174 -5.42 17.84 -12.21
C ARG A 174 -6.50 18.28 -13.20
N ASP A 175 -6.52 17.69 -14.38
CA ASP A 175 -7.48 18.07 -15.43
C ASP A 175 -8.92 17.69 -15.03
N GLU A 176 -9.10 16.55 -14.37
CA GLU A 176 -10.39 16.12 -13.84
C GLU A 176 -10.87 17.01 -12.68
N TYR A 177 -9.96 17.40 -11.77
CA TYR A 177 -10.25 18.33 -10.69
C TYR A 177 -10.68 19.72 -11.21
N PHE A 178 -9.99 20.25 -12.20
CA PHE A 178 -10.37 21.54 -12.80
C PHE A 178 -11.69 21.44 -13.56
N ARG A 179 -11.97 20.33 -14.22
CA ARG A 179 -13.28 20.07 -14.85
C ARG A 179 -14.39 20.10 -13.80
N PHE A 180 -14.23 19.34 -12.71
CA PHE A 180 -15.18 19.29 -11.60
C PHE A 180 -15.47 20.67 -11.01
N ILE A 181 -14.43 21.48 -10.76
CA ILE A 181 -14.62 22.85 -10.24
C ILE A 181 -15.41 23.72 -11.21
N ARG A 182 -15.15 23.63 -12.51
CA ARG A 182 -15.89 24.41 -13.53
C ARG A 182 -17.37 24.02 -13.56
N GLU A 183 -17.66 22.74 -13.57
CA GLU A 183 -19.03 22.22 -13.60
C GLU A 183 -19.79 22.56 -12.32
N SER A 184 -19.15 22.48 -11.16
CA SER A 184 -19.74 22.85 -9.87
C SER A 184 -20.10 24.34 -9.77
N ARG A 185 -19.32 25.22 -10.42
CA ARG A 185 -19.61 26.65 -10.47
C ARG A 185 -20.81 27.02 -11.37
N VAL A 186 -21.04 26.21 -12.42
CA VAL A 186 -22.17 26.40 -13.33
C VAL A 186 -23.50 25.97 -12.71
N SER A 187 -23.45 25.05 -11.75
CA SER A 187 -24.64 24.45 -11.10
C SER A 187 -25.21 25.25 -9.93
N GLN A 188 -24.63 26.37 -9.54
CA GLN A 188 -25.22 27.30 -8.55
C GLN A 188 -25.98 28.44 -9.25
N PRO A 189 -27.33 28.46 -9.21
CA PRO A 189 -28.06 29.64 -9.63
C PRO A 189 -27.71 30.79 -8.67
N MET A 190 -27.25 31.92 -9.24
CA MET A 190 -27.05 33.15 -8.47
C MET A 190 -28.41 33.58 -7.90
N THR A 191 -28.66 33.26 -6.63
CA THR A 191 -29.72 33.92 -5.87
C THR A 191 -29.33 35.38 -5.70
N GLN A 192 -29.90 36.24 -6.56
CA GLN A 192 -29.88 37.69 -6.37
C GLN A 192 -30.69 38.01 -5.12
N THR A 193 -30.02 38.12 -3.99
CA THR A 193 -30.59 38.77 -2.81
C THR A 193 -30.57 40.26 -3.08
N SER A 194 -31.70 40.81 -3.55
CA SER A 194 -31.94 42.23 -3.63
C SER A 194 -31.91 42.84 -2.23
N LEU A 195 -30.79 43.48 -1.89
CA LEU A 195 -30.75 44.44 -0.78
C LEU A 195 -31.60 45.64 -1.16
N ARG A 196 -32.85 45.65 -0.75
CA ARG A 196 -33.64 46.88 -0.65
C ARG A 196 -33.25 47.55 0.68
N CYS A 197 -32.45 48.59 0.57
CA CYS A 197 -32.34 49.59 1.63
C CYS A 197 -33.65 50.35 1.70
N ALA A 198 -34.27 50.40 2.89
CA ALA A 198 -35.21 51.42 3.30
C ALA A 198 -34.58 52.21 4.46
#